data_3384f01b5ba607020ace17b39a06d075
#
_entry.id   3384f01b5ba607020ace17b39a06d075
#
_cell.length_a   1.000
_cell.length_b   1.000
_cell.length_c   1.000
_cell.angle_alpha   90.00
_cell.angle_beta   90.00
_cell.angle_gamma   90.00
#
_symmetry.space_group_name_H-M   'P 1'
#
loop_
_entity.id
_entity.type
_entity.pdbx_description
1 polymer ?
#
loop_
_entity_poly.entity_id
_entity_poly.type
_entity_poly.pdbx_seq_one_letter_code
_entity_poly.pdbx_strand_id
1 'polypeptide(L)'
;MLNTIELVQHIPYTAILYHLYSYLAIFLLIERSNVKWFFLLVPKDSIGRDLNMMHLSDLFHASPDMFDFYDINLEEDTPWFIEPGCIFTASDELSRAAWADVQDCFQCIFLAYQQKASNPEKIELLSHLHEINATKLGYGNGRNGKAKTPEGMLEVFSQLDALFDNGIEVSHPLDLPLFFYGYGADCLSDALTNILFDRLSRYTYEQAQLWSVNPQYFTHLHRPMHYWDITAHHWQICQQPQLVIDGQQVLLVPKRWLRTRILCNTVHFLRHMILHTLQAQQTTYLDGRAIRPTIKELDAELRGKYGAPREIIKKFVRENPSLLTKYHRSLADFYHQNCSSD
;
A
#
# COMPACT_ATOMS: atom_id res chain seq x y z
N MET A 1 -24.97 -7.70 21.94
CA MET A 1 -25.92 -8.67 22.55
C MET A 1 -27.31 -8.33 22.05
N LEU A 2 -27.85 -9.14 21.16
CA LEU A 2 -29.24 -9.02 20.69
C LEU A 2 -30.18 -9.45 21.81
N ASN A 3 -30.86 -8.52 22.43
CA ASN A 3 -31.94 -8.83 23.36
C ASN A 3 -33.23 -8.96 22.55
N THR A 4 -33.61 -10.19 22.27
CA THR A 4 -34.93 -10.51 21.71
C THR A 4 -35.94 -10.43 22.87
N ILE A 5 -36.82 -9.43 22.85
CA ILE A 5 -37.92 -9.34 23.81
C ILE A 5 -39.18 -9.84 23.12
N GLU A 6 -39.69 -10.97 23.56
CA GLU A 6 -41.01 -11.49 23.21
C GLU A 6 -42.06 -10.70 24.05
N LEU A 7 -42.82 -9.80 23.44
CA LEU A 7 -43.87 -9.06 24.11
C LEU A 7 -45.20 -9.87 24.13
N VAL A 8 -45.49 -10.36 25.30
CA VAL A 8 -46.81 -10.98 25.61
C VAL A 8 -47.91 -9.91 25.61
N GLN A 9 -49.02 -10.23 24.95
CA GLN A 9 -50.27 -9.43 24.95
C GLN A 9 -50.71 -9.10 26.37
N HIS A 10 -50.86 -7.82 26.71
CA HIS A 10 -51.49 -7.14 27.85
C HIS A 10 -50.57 -6.16 28.59
N ILE A 11 -50.21 -5.07 27.92
CA ILE A 11 -49.65 -3.90 28.61
C ILE A 11 -50.50 -2.68 28.16
N PRO A 12 -50.99 -1.84 29.08
CA PRO A 12 -51.78 -0.67 28.75
C PRO A 12 -50.98 0.34 27.92
N TYR A 13 -51.60 0.85 26.87
CA TYR A 13 -51.01 1.76 25.87
C TYR A 13 -50.24 2.98 26.44
N THR A 14 -50.58 3.42 27.63
CA THR A 14 -49.94 4.59 28.28
C THR A 14 -48.56 4.35 28.84
N ALA A 15 -48.20 3.10 29.18
CA ALA A 15 -46.86 2.78 29.69
C ALA A 15 -45.85 2.62 28.55
N ILE A 16 -46.30 2.30 27.35
CA ILE A 16 -45.45 2.13 26.13
C ILE A 16 -44.96 3.49 25.62
N LEU A 17 -45.77 4.56 25.74
CA LEU A 17 -45.45 5.89 25.25
C LEU A 17 -44.28 6.58 25.99
N TYR A 18 -44.11 6.33 27.27
CA TYR A 18 -43.03 6.95 28.08
C TYR A 18 -41.66 6.33 27.86
N HIS A 19 -41.58 5.04 27.44
CA HIS A 19 -40.32 4.40 27.14
C HIS A 19 -39.90 4.54 25.67
N LEU A 20 -40.84 4.83 24.75
CA LEU A 20 -40.58 5.00 23.32
C LEU A 20 -39.87 6.32 22.96
N TYR A 21 -39.78 7.28 23.86
CA TYR A 21 -39.08 8.55 23.62
C TYR A 21 -37.54 8.36 23.43
N SER A 22 -37.01 7.26 23.91
CA SER A 22 -35.57 6.96 23.84
C SER A 22 -35.16 5.99 22.71
N TYR A 23 -36.13 5.44 21.93
CA TYR A 23 -35.86 4.44 20.92
C TYR A 23 -36.69 4.67 19.63
N LEU A 24 -36.09 4.42 18.48
CA LEU A 24 -36.79 4.39 17.21
C LEU A 24 -37.20 2.94 16.90
N ALA A 25 -38.49 2.69 16.63
CA ALA A 25 -38.98 1.37 16.25
C ALA A 25 -38.86 1.18 14.74
N ILE A 26 -38.02 0.25 14.30
CA ILE A 26 -37.93 -0.18 12.91
C ILE A 26 -38.79 -1.43 12.72
N PHE A 27 -39.77 -1.36 11.79
CA PHE A 27 -40.63 -2.48 11.46
C PHE A 27 -40.01 -3.32 10.35
N LEU A 28 -39.76 -4.59 10.61
CA LEU A 28 -39.41 -5.58 9.59
C LEU A 28 -40.59 -6.50 9.34
N LEU A 29 -41.07 -6.48 8.10
CA LEU A 29 -42.18 -7.35 7.61
C LEU A 29 -41.52 -8.60 7.02
N ILE A 30 -41.70 -9.76 7.64
CA ILE A 30 -41.28 -11.05 7.08
C ILE A 30 -42.57 -11.80 6.68
N GLU A 31 -42.66 -12.14 5.38
CA GLU A 31 -43.80 -12.76 4.73
C GLU A 31 -43.99 -14.25 5.02
N ARG A 32 -45.20 -14.61 5.16
CA ARG A 32 -46.06 -15.75 4.91
C ARG A 32 -46.66 -16.42 6.16
N SER A 33 -47.97 -16.24 6.27
CA SER A 33 -48.95 -17.05 7.04
C SER A 33 -48.95 -16.99 8.56
N ASN A 34 -48.01 -16.38 9.25
CA ASN A 34 -48.13 -16.01 10.67
C ASN A 34 -47.33 -14.71 10.91
N VAL A 35 -48.03 -13.59 11.09
CA VAL A 35 -47.39 -12.30 11.35
C VAL A 35 -46.86 -12.29 12.76
N LYS A 36 -45.57 -12.52 12.93
CA LYS A 36 -44.84 -12.20 14.15
C LYS A 36 -44.16 -10.85 13.97
N TRP A 37 -44.53 -9.88 14.78
CA TRP A 37 -43.93 -8.56 14.82
C TRP A 37 -42.67 -8.65 15.70
N PHE A 38 -41.52 -8.40 15.09
CA PHE A 38 -40.27 -8.18 15.84
C PHE A 38 -40.00 -6.67 15.93
N PHE A 39 -39.94 -6.16 17.15
CA PHE A 39 -39.49 -4.79 17.38
C PHE A 39 -37.99 -4.81 17.68
N LEU A 40 -37.20 -4.22 16.81
CA LEU A 40 -35.82 -3.89 17.11
C LEU A 40 -35.82 -2.50 17.74
N LEU A 41 -35.66 -2.44 19.07
CA LEU A 41 -35.50 -1.17 19.76
C LEU A 41 -34.02 -0.77 19.65
N VAL A 42 -33.75 0.20 18.78
CA VAL A 42 -32.42 0.81 18.66
C VAL A 42 -32.43 2.07 19.55
N PRO A 43 -31.49 2.23 20.47
CA PRO A 43 -31.39 3.45 21.27
C PRO A 43 -31.34 4.67 20.36
N LYS A 44 -32.16 5.69 20.61
CA LYS A 44 -32.22 6.92 19.80
C LYS A 44 -30.88 7.64 19.76
N ASP A 45 -30.07 7.44 20.79
CA ASP A 45 -28.70 7.93 20.88
C ASP A 45 -27.72 7.22 19.93
N SER A 46 -28.10 6.08 19.30
CA SER A 46 -27.33 5.42 18.27
C SER A 46 -27.68 5.89 16.83
N ILE A 47 -28.68 6.75 16.66
CA ILE A 47 -29.14 7.25 15.34
C ILE A 47 -28.88 8.77 15.21
N GLY A 48 -27.95 9.29 15.92
CA GLY A 48 -27.68 10.73 15.88
C GLY A 48 -26.47 11.19 16.64
N ARG A 49 -25.61 10.26 16.99
CA ARG A 49 -24.22 10.66 17.25
C ARG A 49 -23.57 10.70 15.89
N ASP A 50 -23.12 11.89 15.49
CA ASP A 50 -21.83 12.00 14.86
C ASP A 50 -20.89 11.19 15.77
N LEU A 51 -20.75 9.90 15.49
CA LEU A 51 -19.67 9.09 16.00
C LEU A 51 -18.45 9.80 15.45
N ASN A 52 -17.71 10.46 16.31
CA ASN A 52 -16.38 10.92 16.02
C ASN A 52 -15.57 9.62 15.77
N MET A 53 -15.75 9.05 14.57
CA MET A 53 -15.11 7.80 14.19
C MET A 53 -13.67 8.15 13.88
N MET A 54 -12.81 8.04 14.88
CA MET A 54 -11.38 8.24 14.69
C MET A 54 -10.74 7.07 13.95
N HIS A 55 -11.27 5.85 14.11
CA HIS A 55 -10.71 4.63 13.56
C HIS A 55 -11.76 3.80 12.82
N LEU A 56 -11.30 3.03 11.82
CA LEU A 56 -12.19 2.11 11.10
C LEU A 56 -12.76 1.01 12.00
N SER A 57 -12.04 0.60 13.03
CA SER A 57 -12.53 -0.35 14.03
C SER A 57 -13.85 0.08 14.67
N ASP A 58 -14.11 1.39 14.79
CA ASP A 58 -15.39 1.92 15.28
C ASP A 58 -16.53 1.61 14.32
N LEU A 59 -16.31 1.76 12.99
CA LEU A 59 -17.27 1.43 11.95
C LEU A 59 -17.52 -0.08 11.84
N PHE A 60 -16.46 -0.86 11.97
CA PHE A 60 -16.51 -2.32 11.85
C PHE A 60 -16.97 -3.01 13.15
N HIS A 61 -17.11 -2.27 14.24
CA HIS A 61 -17.52 -2.76 15.58
C HIS A 61 -16.72 -3.98 16.06
N ALA A 62 -15.42 -4.00 15.77
CA ALA A 62 -14.53 -5.11 16.10
C ALA A 62 -13.14 -4.61 16.54
N SER A 63 -12.39 -5.49 17.23
CA SER A 63 -11.01 -5.18 17.60
C SER A 63 -10.10 -5.13 16.37
N PRO A 64 -9.18 -4.16 16.27
CA PRO A 64 -8.20 -4.06 15.18
C PRO A 64 -7.39 -5.34 14.93
N ASP A 65 -7.15 -6.14 15.97
CA ASP A 65 -6.40 -7.40 15.87
C ASP A 65 -7.13 -8.48 15.05
N MET A 66 -8.45 -8.33 14.88
CA MET A 66 -9.26 -9.27 14.11
C MET A 66 -9.24 -8.99 12.60
N PHE A 67 -8.75 -7.83 12.17
CA PHE A 67 -8.73 -7.43 10.77
C PHE A 67 -7.49 -7.95 10.05
N ASP A 68 -7.66 -8.32 8.78
CA ASP A 68 -6.54 -8.57 7.84
C ASP A 68 -5.98 -7.28 7.23
N PHE A 69 -6.64 -6.16 7.45
CA PHE A 69 -6.27 -4.82 7.01
C PHE A 69 -5.83 -3.93 8.17
N TYR A 70 -5.12 -2.86 7.83
CA TYR A 70 -4.70 -1.87 8.82
C TYR A 70 -5.87 -1.01 9.28
N ASP A 71 -5.99 -0.80 10.61
CA ASP A 71 -7.01 0.05 11.21
C ASP A 71 -6.65 1.53 11.04
N ILE A 72 -7.20 2.12 9.99
CA ILE A 72 -6.89 3.49 9.57
C ILE A 72 -7.46 4.49 10.58
N ASN A 73 -6.64 5.48 10.98
CA ASN A 73 -7.12 6.71 11.59
C ASN A 73 -7.64 7.63 10.49
N LEU A 74 -8.90 8.06 10.60
CA LEU A 74 -9.55 8.89 9.58
C LEU A 74 -9.11 10.36 9.61
N GLU A 75 -8.54 10.82 10.74
CA GLU A 75 -8.15 12.21 10.96
C GLU A 75 -6.67 12.46 10.62
N GLU A 76 -5.81 11.46 10.82
CA GLU A 76 -4.36 11.59 10.70
C GLU A 76 -3.76 10.51 9.79
N ASP A 77 -2.78 10.89 8.98
CA ASP A 77 -1.99 9.92 8.23
C ASP A 77 -1.03 9.17 9.16
N THR A 78 -0.82 7.91 8.87
CA THR A 78 0.03 7.04 9.67
C THR A 78 1.33 6.73 8.93
N PRO A 79 2.52 6.76 9.58
CA PRO A 79 3.82 6.57 8.93
C PRO A 79 4.07 5.09 8.56
N TRP A 80 3.14 4.54 7.79
CA TRP A 80 3.23 3.22 7.17
C TRP A 80 3.21 3.36 5.66
N PHE A 81 3.80 2.42 4.96
CA PHE A 81 3.93 2.41 3.51
C PHE A 81 3.58 1.04 2.96
N ILE A 82 3.01 0.99 1.77
CA ILE A 82 2.91 -0.24 1.01
C ILE A 82 4.33 -0.63 0.58
N GLU A 83 4.81 -1.76 1.09
CA GLU A 83 6.14 -2.28 0.80
C GLU A 83 6.06 -3.25 -0.38
N PRO A 84 6.62 -2.88 -1.54
CA PRO A 84 6.52 -3.72 -2.75
C PRO A 84 7.15 -5.10 -2.58
N GLY A 85 8.18 -5.22 -1.76
CA GLY A 85 8.80 -6.51 -1.48
C GLY A 85 7.90 -7.46 -0.69
N CYS A 86 7.03 -6.95 0.19
CA CYS A 86 6.03 -7.75 0.88
C CYS A 86 4.97 -8.29 -0.10
N ILE A 87 4.56 -7.50 -1.11
CA ILE A 87 3.67 -7.96 -2.17
C ILE A 87 4.38 -9.01 -3.04
N PHE A 88 5.61 -8.72 -3.47
CA PHE A 88 6.43 -9.57 -4.34
C PHE A 88 6.65 -10.98 -3.77
N THR A 89 6.89 -11.09 -2.46
CA THR A 89 7.26 -12.34 -1.81
C THR A 89 6.10 -13.10 -1.21
N ALA A 90 4.91 -12.49 -1.13
CA ALA A 90 3.72 -13.15 -0.62
C ALA A 90 3.17 -14.20 -1.59
N SER A 91 2.64 -15.30 -1.04
CA SER A 91 2.16 -16.45 -1.81
C SER A 91 0.64 -16.49 -2.00
N ASP A 92 -0.11 -15.61 -1.36
CA ASP A 92 -1.57 -15.53 -1.50
C ASP A 92 -1.98 -14.99 -2.88
N GLU A 93 -3.21 -15.29 -3.30
CA GLU A 93 -3.72 -14.96 -4.63
C GLU A 93 -3.79 -13.45 -4.87
N LEU A 94 -4.27 -12.67 -3.87
CA LEU A 94 -4.37 -11.23 -3.96
C LEU A 94 -3.00 -10.59 -4.18
N SER A 95 -1.99 -10.99 -3.41
CA SER A 95 -0.63 -10.46 -3.51
C SER A 95 0.02 -10.82 -4.84
N ARG A 96 -0.13 -12.06 -5.32
CA ARG A 96 0.40 -12.48 -6.63
C ARG A 96 -0.23 -11.69 -7.78
N ALA A 97 -1.54 -11.49 -7.74
CA ALA A 97 -2.23 -10.71 -8.74
C ALA A 97 -1.87 -9.22 -8.67
N ALA A 98 -1.75 -8.66 -7.46
CA ALA A 98 -1.29 -7.30 -7.24
C ALA A 98 0.14 -7.08 -7.76
N TRP A 99 1.03 -8.04 -7.49
CA TRP A 99 2.40 -7.95 -8.00
C TRP A 99 2.47 -7.99 -9.53
N ALA A 100 1.63 -8.79 -10.17
CA ALA A 100 1.57 -8.84 -11.63
C ALA A 100 1.19 -7.47 -12.24
N ASP A 101 0.19 -6.77 -11.67
CA ASP A 101 -0.18 -5.42 -12.13
C ASP A 101 0.95 -4.42 -11.92
N VAL A 102 1.61 -4.45 -10.76
CA VAL A 102 2.75 -3.57 -10.44
C VAL A 102 3.90 -3.81 -11.42
N GLN A 103 4.23 -5.07 -11.65
CA GLN A 103 5.30 -5.45 -12.55
C GLN A 103 5.03 -5.02 -13.98
N ASP A 104 3.82 -5.22 -14.47
CA ASP A 104 3.40 -4.84 -15.83
C ASP A 104 3.46 -3.32 -16.03
N CYS A 105 2.91 -2.55 -15.10
CA CYS A 105 2.95 -1.10 -15.16
C CYS A 105 4.39 -0.57 -15.24
N PHE A 106 5.26 -1.00 -14.35
CA PHE A 106 6.65 -0.56 -14.35
C PHE A 106 7.43 -1.07 -15.57
N GLN A 107 7.11 -2.26 -16.08
CA GLN A 107 7.68 -2.78 -17.32
C GLN A 107 7.35 -1.85 -18.51
N CYS A 108 6.10 -1.42 -18.65
CA CYS A 108 5.70 -0.47 -19.69
C CYS A 108 6.47 0.86 -19.56
N ILE A 109 6.62 1.37 -18.34
CA ILE A 109 7.41 2.58 -18.07
C ILE A 109 8.87 2.37 -18.47
N PHE A 110 9.52 1.30 -18.02
CA PHE A 110 10.93 1.04 -18.35
C PHE A 110 11.15 0.89 -19.86
N LEU A 111 10.27 0.18 -20.54
CA LEU A 111 10.32 0.03 -21.99
C LEU A 111 10.20 1.36 -22.73
N ALA A 112 9.28 2.24 -22.30
CA ALA A 112 9.12 3.57 -22.89
C ALA A 112 10.41 4.41 -22.77
N TYR A 113 11.11 4.34 -21.63
CA TYR A 113 12.39 5.03 -21.46
C TYR A 113 13.53 4.37 -22.25
N GLN A 114 13.62 3.05 -22.29
CA GLN A 114 14.61 2.31 -23.09
C GLN A 114 14.46 2.61 -24.58
N GLN A 115 13.22 2.66 -25.07
CA GLN A 115 12.90 2.95 -26.47
C GLN A 115 12.92 4.44 -26.82
N LYS A 116 13.26 5.31 -25.86
CA LYS A 116 13.29 6.76 -26.04
C LYS A 116 11.95 7.31 -26.54
N ALA A 117 10.84 6.78 -26.00
CA ALA A 117 9.49 7.25 -26.31
C ALA A 117 9.36 8.76 -26.10
N SER A 118 8.38 9.38 -26.73
CA SER A 118 8.11 10.81 -26.60
C SER A 118 7.68 11.20 -25.18
N ASN A 119 7.88 12.47 -24.81
CA ASN A 119 7.44 12.94 -23.50
C ASN A 119 5.92 12.79 -23.27
N PRO A 120 5.02 13.03 -24.26
CA PRO A 120 3.60 12.75 -24.08
C PRO A 120 3.30 11.29 -23.72
N GLU A 121 3.94 10.31 -24.37
CA GLU A 121 3.77 8.88 -24.06
C GLU A 121 4.28 8.55 -22.66
N LYS A 122 5.45 9.09 -22.26
CA LYS A 122 5.98 8.92 -20.91
C LYS A 122 5.05 9.55 -19.85
N ILE A 123 4.52 10.77 -20.12
CA ILE A 123 3.58 11.46 -19.23
C ILE A 123 2.29 10.65 -19.07
N GLU A 124 1.76 10.04 -20.13
CA GLU A 124 0.57 9.21 -20.05
C GLU A 124 0.77 8.01 -19.10
N LEU A 125 1.90 7.31 -19.22
CA LEU A 125 2.25 6.21 -18.32
C LEU A 125 2.42 6.64 -16.84
N LEU A 126 2.94 7.85 -16.63
CA LEU A 126 3.23 8.39 -15.29
C LEU A 126 2.06 9.18 -14.68
N SER A 127 0.98 9.42 -15.43
CA SER A 127 -0.07 10.40 -15.10
C SER A 127 -0.80 10.14 -13.79
N HIS A 128 -0.88 8.89 -13.36
CA HIS A 128 -1.64 8.50 -12.16
C HIS A 128 -0.76 7.92 -11.05
N LEU A 129 0.56 8.11 -11.08
CA LEU A 129 1.47 7.64 -10.00
C LEU A 129 1.59 8.61 -8.82
N HIS A 130 0.72 9.60 -8.72
CA HIS A 130 0.74 10.63 -7.69
C HIS A 130 -0.14 10.28 -6.49
N GLU A 131 0.05 11.01 -5.39
CA GLU A 131 -0.69 10.84 -4.14
C GLU A 131 -2.22 10.86 -4.32
N ILE A 132 -2.90 9.84 -3.76
CA ILE A 132 -4.33 9.84 -3.47
C ILE A 132 -4.51 9.59 -1.98
N ASN A 133 -5.12 10.51 -1.26
CA ASN A 133 -5.26 10.42 0.20
C ASN A 133 -6.40 9.46 0.62
N ALA A 134 -6.44 8.24 0.07
CA ALA A 134 -7.49 7.26 0.34
C ALA A 134 -7.06 6.19 1.35
N THR A 135 -5.77 5.94 1.49
CA THR A 135 -5.23 4.91 2.40
C THR A 135 -4.85 5.46 3.77
N LYS A 136 -4.72 6.78 3.91
CA LYS A 136 -4.21 7.44 5.13
C LYS A 136 -2.82 6.91 5.56
N LEU A 137 -2.04 6.50 4.60
CA LEU A 137 -0.66 6.04 4.77
C LEU A 137 0.29 7.13 4.31
N GLY A 138 1.46 7.22 4.96
CA GLY A 138 2.49 8.20 4.61
C GLY A 138 2.84 9.12 5.77
N TYR A 139 3.66 10.13 5.51
CA TYR A 139 4.12 11.07 6.55
C TYR A 139 3.17 12.26 6.78
N GLY A 140 2.03 12.34 6.09
CA GLY A 140 1.12 13.49 6.19
C GLY A 140 1.74 14.81 5.72
N ASN A 141 0.95 15.77 5.28
CA ASN A 141 1.29 17.19 5.07
C ASN A 141 2.62 17.56 4.39
N GLY A 142 3.28 16.66 3.69
CA GLY A 142 4.42 16.95 2.84
C GLY A 142 4.02 17.83 1.64
N ARG A 143 3.98 19.15 1.79
CA ARG A 143 3.41 20.09 0.81
C ARG A 143 4.21 20.31 -0.47
N ASN A 144 5.43 19.76 -0.64
CA ASN A 144 6.36 20.20 -1.69
C ASN A 144 7.13 19.08 -2.42
N GLY A 145 6.53 17.90 -2.63
CA GLY A 145 7.17 16.86 -3.45
C GLY A 145 7.03 17.11 -4.95
N LYS A 146 8.10 16.95 -5.75
CA LYS A 146 8.06 17.01 -7.22
C LYS A 146 7.19 15.91 -7.85
N ALA A 147 7.00 14.80 -7.15
CA ALA A 147 6.22 13.64 -7.61
C ALA A 147 4.68 13.83 -7.51
N LYS A 148 4.19 15.06 -7.34
CA LYS A 148 2.74 15.36 -7.20
C LYS A 148 2.02 15.67 -8.51
N THR A 149 2.75 15.88 -9.60
CA THR A 149 2.18 16.15 -10.92
C THR A 149 2.80 15.23 -11.97
N PRO A 150 2.13 15.00 -13.11
CA PRO A 150 2.68 14.18 -14.21
C PRO A 150 4.04 14.71 -14.71
N GLU A 151 4.20 16.05 -14.81
CA GLU A 151 5.45 16.68 -15.22
C GLU A 151 6.55 16.50 -14.15
N GLY A 152 6.20 16.59 -12.88
CA GLY A 152 7.11 16.30 -11.78
C GLY A 152 7.55 14.84 -11.75
N MET A 153 6.63 13.93 -12.06
CA MET A 153 6.97 12.51 -12.24
C MET A 153 7.87 12.29 -13.44
N LEU A 154 7.62 12.97 -14.57
CA LEU A 154 8.50 12.92 -15.72
C LEU A 154 9.92 13.38 -15.37
N GLU A 155 10.07 14.47 -14.59
CA GLU A 155 11.38 14.95 -14.09
C GLU A 155 12.07 13.87 -13.22
N VAL A 156 11.34 13.26 -12.28
CA VAL A 156 11.90 12.21 -11.42
C VAL A 156 12.31 10.98 -12.22
N PHE A 157 11.46 10.51 -13.15
CA PHE A 157 11.72 9.33 -13.94
C PHE A 157 12.72 9.57 -15.08
N SER A 158 13.06 10.82 -15.42
CA SER A 158 14.15 11.13 -16.37
C SER A 158 15.50 10.54 -15.95
N GLN A 159 15.65 10.16 -14.67
CA GLN A 159 16.81 9.43 -14.18
C GLN A 159 17.00 8.08 -14.87
N LEU A 160 15.93 7.46 -15.39
CA LEU A 160 16.02 6.24 -16.22
C LEU A 160 16.82 6.48 -17.49
N ASP A 161 16.64 7.61 -18.17
CA ASP A 161 17.41 7.95 -19.36
C ASP A 161 18.91 7.91 -19.06
N ALA A 162 19.33 8.55 -17.96
CA ALA A 162 20.73 8.54 -17.54
C ALA A 162 21.25 7.14 -17.13
N LEU A 163 20.41 6.30 -16.53
CA LEU A 163 20.79 4.93 -16.17
C LEU A 163 20.99 4.07 -17.41
N PHE A 164 20.04 4.09 -18.36
CA PHE A 164 20.12 3.33 -19.61
C PHE A 164 21.26 3.80 -20.50
N ASP A 165 21.49 5.12 -20.63
CA ASP A 165 22.60 5.69 -21.38
C ASP A 165 23.97 5.28 -20.81
N ASN A 166 24.03 4.99 -19.50
CA ASN A 166 25.24 4.47 -18.83
C ASN A 166 25.30 2.94 -18.76
N GLY A 167 24.44 2.23 -19.46
CA GLY A 167 24.42 0.76 -19.52
C GLY A 167 23.97 0.07 -18.22
N ILE A 168 23.16 0.76 -17.40
CA ILE A 168 22.53 0.19 -16.21
C ILE A 168 21.10 -0.18 -16.58
N GLU A 169 20.80 -1.47 -16.66
CA GLU A 169 19.47 -1.98 -16.94
C GLU A 169 18.64 -2.03 -15.65
N VAL A 170 17.57 -1.25 -15.63
CA VAL A 170 16.53 -1.29 -14.59
C VAL A 170 15.34 -2.04 -15.16
N SER A 171 14.93 -3.12 -14.53
CA SER A 171 13.85 -3.99 -15.03
C SER A 171 12.86 -4.42 -13.95
N HIS A 172 13.09 -3.99 -12.71
CA HIS A 172 12.29 -4.41 -11.56
C HIS A 172 11.89 -3.19 -10.71
N PRO A 173 10.63 -3.09 -10.25
CA PRO A 173 10.17 -1.96 -9.44
C PRO A 173 11.01 -1.71 -8.19
N LEU A 174 11.54 -2.78 -7.58
CA LEU A 174 12.43 -2.71 -6.41
C LEU A 174 13.81 -2.08 -6.70
N ASP A 175 14.15 -1.84 -7.96
CA ASP A 175 15.40 -1.14 -8.33
C ASP A 175 15.28 0.38 -8.13
N LEU A 176 14.07 0.95 -8.21
CA LEU A 176 13.86 2.39 -8.11
C LEU A 176 14.44 3.00 -6.84
N PRO A 177 14.21 2.45 -5.61
CA PRO A 177 14.81 2.97 -4.40
C PRO A 177 16.35 2.91 -4.39
N LEU A 178 16.96 2.04 -5.20
CA LEU A 178 18.41 1.90 -5.27
C LEU A 178 19.05 3.05 -6.07
N PHE A 179 18.39 3.50 -7.14
CA PHE A 179 18.97 4.41 -8.12
C PHE A 179 18.40 5.82 -8.08
N PHE A 180 17.13 5.99 -7.70
CA PHE A 180 16.44 7.27 -7.83
C PHE A 180 16.70 8.20 -6.64
N TYR A 181 16.97 9.46 -6.95
CA TYR A 181 16.89 10.56 -6.01
C TYR A 181 15.47 11.16 -6.03
N GLY A 182 14.97 11.55 -4.87
CA GLY A 182 13.65 12.19 -4.77
C GLY A 182 12.44 11.28 -4.96
N TYR A 183 12.65 9.96 -5.01
CA TYR A 183 11.60 8.95 -5.08
C TYR A 183 11.70 8.01 -3.86
N GLY A 184 11.09 8.44 -2.76
CA GLY A 184 11.16 7.75 -1.47
C GLY A 184 10.05 6.73 -1.26
N ALA A 185 9.95 6.25 -0.02
CA ALA A 185 8.94 5.27 0.40
C ALA A 185 7.52 5.77 0.14
N ASP A 186 7.25 7.03 0.44
CA ASP A 186 5.96 7.69 0.25
C ASP A 186 5.54 7.68 -1.23
N CYS A 187 6.39 8.20 -2.12
CA CYS A 187 6.10 8.24 -3.56
C CYS A 187 5.88 6.82 -4.14
N LEU A 188 6.64 5.83 -3.68
CA LEU A 188 6.47 4.46 -4.14
C LEU A 188 5.16 3.86 -3.61
N SER A 189 4.82 4.09 -2.35
CA SER A 189 3.55 3.66 -1.75
C SER A 189 2.35 4.28 -2.47
N ASP A 190 2.41 5.58 -2.81
CA ASP A 190 1.38 6.27 -3.58
C ASP A 190 1.21 5.68 -4.97
N ALA A 191 2.32 5.45 -5.66
CA ALA A 191 2.30 4.81 -6.97
C ALA A 191 1.65 3.41 -6.91
N LEU A 192 2.01 2.59 -5.92
CA LEU A 192 1.41 1.28 -5.70
C LEU A 192 -0.09 1.37 -5.41
N THR A 193 -0.51 2.34 -4.59
CA THR A 193 -1.94 2.56 -4.29
C THR A 193 -2.73 2.84 -5.57
N ASN A 194 -2.21 3.68 -6.47
CA ASN A 194 -2.88 3.98 -7.74
C ASN A 194 -2.89 2.78 -8.69
N ILE A 195 -1.75 2.12 -8.88
CA ILE A 195 -1.67 0.92 -9.73
C ILE A 195 -2.70 -0.11 -9.28
N LEU A 196 -2.80 -0.34 -7.98
CA LEU A 196 -3.64 -1.36 -7.36
C LEU A 196 -5.05 -0.87 -6.99
N PHE A 197 -5.45 0.32 -7.43
CA PHE A 197 -6.67 0.97 -6.96
C PHE A 197 -7.92 0.09 -7.11
N ASP A 198 -8.14 -0.56 -8.25
CA ASP A 198 -9.29 -1.44 -8.46
C ASP A 198 -9.24 -2.68 -7.56
N ARG A 199 -8.07 -3.28 -7.38
CA ARG A 199 -7.90 -4.42 -6.47
C ARG A 199 -8.15 -4.04 -5.01
N LEU A 200 -7.61 -2.91 -4.57
CA LEU A 200 -7.83 -2.41 -3.21
C LEU A 200 -9.31 -2.02 -3.00
N SER A 201 -9.98 -1.49 -4.03
CA SER A 201 -11.42 -1.20 -3.97
C SER A 201 -12.25 -2.48 -3.80
N ARG A 202 -11.94 -3.54 -4.55
CA ARG A 202 -12.59 -4.85 -4.40
C ARG A 202 -12.31 -5.45 -3.03
N TYR A 203 -11.06 -5.45 -2.61
CA TYR A 203 -10.66 -5.93 -1.28
C TYR A 203 -11.39 -5.16 -0.18
N THR A 204 -11.48 -3.82 -0.29
CA THR A 204 -12.23 -2.98 0.65
C THR A 204 -13.71 -3.39 0.72
N TYR A 205 -14.34 -3.63 -0.44
CA TYR A 205 -15.73 -4.06 -0.50
C TYR A 205 -15.93 -5.44 0.13
N GLU A 206 -15.06 -6.40 -0.17
CA GLU A 206 -15.10 -7.76 0.40
C GLU A 206 -14.92 -7.74 1.92
N GLN A 207 -13.97 -6.95 2.44
CA GLN A 207 -13.78 -6.80 3.87
C GLN A 207 -14.99 -6.15 4.54
N ALA A 208 -15.54 -5.09 3.94
CA ALA A 208 -16.74 -4.45 4.46
C ALA A 208 -17.95 -5.40 4.49
N GLN A 209 -18.11 -6.26 3.49
CA GLN A 209 -19.15 -7.29 3.49
C GLN A 209 -18.92 -8.33 4.60
N LEU A 210 -17.68 -8.81 4.75
CA LEU A 210 -17.31 -9.77 5.79
C LEU A 210 -17.68 -9.27 7.20
N TRP A 211 -17.49 -7.99 7.44
CA TRP A 211 -17.76 -7.32 8.71
C TRP A 211 -19.14 -6.67 8.79
N SER A 212 -20.03 -6.92 7.80
CA SER A 212 -21.41 -6.41 7.77
C SER A 212 -21.51 -4.89 7.84
N VAL A 213 -20.56 -4.17 7.25
CA VAL A 213 -20.62 -2.71 7.12
C VAL A 213 -21.83 -2.31 6.26
N ASN A 214 -22.54 -1.27 6.67
CA ASN A 214 -23.73 -0.82 5.98
C ASN A 214 -23.40 -0.41 4.53
N PRO A 215 -24.09 -0.98 3.50
CA PRO A 215 -23.88 -0.63 2.10
C PRO A 215 -24.05 0.86 1.76
N GLN A 216 -24.74 1.65 2.59
CA GLN A 216 -24.90 3.10 2.39
C GLN A 216 -23.57 3.87 2.39
N TYR A 217 -22.51 3.32 2.98
CA TYR A 217 -21.16 3.92 2.94
C TYR A 217 -20.47 3.74 1.59
N PHE A 218 -21.03 2.94 0.67
CA PHE A 218 -20.49 2.73 -0.65
C PHE A 218 -21.17 3.60 -1.69
N THR A 219 -20.38 4.37 -2.43
CA THR A 219 -20.87 5.26 -3.47
C THR A 219 -19.93 5.31 -4.66
N HIS A 220 -20.44 5.74 -5.82
CA HIS A 220 -19.59 6.11 -6.95
C HIS A 220 -19.11 7.55 -6.77
N LEU A 221 -17.80 7.74 -6.84
CA LEU A 221 -17.22 9.07 -6.71
C LEU A 221 -17.52 9.93 -7.94
N HIS A 222 -17.70 11.22 -7.73
CA HIS A 222 -17.86 12.18 -8.83
C HIS A 222 -16.54 12.37 -9.63
N ARG A 223 -15.38 12.20 -8.96
CA ARG A 223 -14.07 12.22 -9.60
C ARG A 223 -13.68 10.81 -10.03
N PRO A 224 -13.36 10.58 -11.33
CA PRO A 224 -12.92 9.26 -11.76
C PRO A 224 -11.57 8.92 -11.10
N MET A 225 -11.50 7.71 -10.55
CA MET A 225 -10.27 7.13 -10.05
C MET A 225 -9.73 6.14 -11.08
N HIS A 226 -8.41 6.09 -11.21
CA HIS A 226 -7.74 5.26 -12.21
C HIS A 226 -7.00 4.11 -11.54
N TYR A 227 -6.85 3.03 -12.28
CA TYR A 227 -6.02 1.89 -11.92
C TYR A 227 -5.28 1.38 -13.14
N TRP A 228 -4.21 0.62 -12.95
CA TRP A 228 -3.51 -0.01 -14.05
C TRP A 228 -4.23 -1.29 -14.49
N ASP A 229 -4.61 -1.37 -15.75
CA ASP A 229 -5.20 -2.57 -16.33
C ASP A 229 -4.11 -3.37 -17.07
N ILE A 230 -3.70 -4.49 -16.48
CA ILE A 230 -2.68 -5.39 -17.03
C ILE A 230 -3.09 -5.99 -18.40
N THR A 231 -4.39 -6.12 -18.68
CA THR A 231 -4.86 -6.66 -19.96
C THR A 231 -4.75 -5.64 -21.08
N ALA A 232 -4.98 -4.38 -20.75
CA ALA A 232 -4.94 -3.27 -21.69
C ALA A 232 -3.56 -2.60 -21.76
N HIS A 233 -2.68 -2.84 -20.77
CA HIS A 233 -1.38 -2.21 -20.57
C HIS A 233 -1.46 -0.67 -20.51
N HIS A 234 -2.53 -0.16 -19.88
CA HIS A 234 -2.71 1.26 -19.67
C HIS A 234 -3.69 1.57 -18.52
N TRP A 235 -3.77 2.85 -18.14
CA TRP A 235 -4.67 3.32 -17.11
C TRP A 235 -6.14 3.24 -17.54
N GLN A 236 -6.98 2.69 -16.66
CA GLN A 236 -8.44 2.59 -16.82
C GLN A 236 -9.16 3.29 -15.67
N ILE A 237 -10.42 3.69 -15.91
CA ILE A 237 -11.26 4.26 -14.87
C ILE A 237 -11.87 3.11 -14.04
N CYS A 238 -11.65 3.16 -12.73
CA CYS A 238 -12.24 2.23 -11.78
C CYS A 238 -13.77 2.41 -11.73
N GLN A 239 -14.48 1.31 -11.90
CA GLN A 239 -15.96 1.28 -11.85
C GLN A 239 -16.50 0.77 -10.50
N GLN A 240 -15.61 0.39 -9.58
CA GLN A 240 -16.04 -0.11 -8.27
C GLN A 240 -16.63 1.00 -7.41
N PRO A 241 -17.71 0.72 -6.66
CA PRO A 241 -18.17 1.65 -5.64
C PRO A 241 -17.10 1.79 -4.54
N GLN A 242 -16.94 2.99 -4.02
CA GLN A 242 -15.91 3.33 -3.07
C GLN A 242 -16.49 3.48 -1.66
N LEU A 243 -15.77 2.99 -0.66
CA LEU A 243 -16.09 3.25 0.74
C LEU A 243 -15.84 4.74 1.03
N VAL A 244 -16.87 5.44 1.49
CA VAL A 244 -16.80 6.87 1.84
C VAL A 244 -17.35 7.06 3.24
N ILE A 245 -16.52 7.59 4.12
CA ILE A 245 -16.85 7.88 5.53
C ILE A 245 -16.63 9.38 5.74
N ASP A 246 -17.65 10.07 6.21
CA ASP A 246 -17.62 11.53 6.44
C ASP A 246 -17.08 12.33 5.24
N GLY A 247 -17.45 11.91 4.03
CA GLY A 247 -17.02 12.54 2.78
C GLY A 247 -15.59 12.20 2.35
N GLN A 248 -14.86 11.38 3.12
CA GLN A 248 -13.52 10.93 2.81
C GLN A 248 -13.56 9.53 2.18
N GLN A 249 -12.86 9.37 1.07
CA GLN A 249 -12.64 8.07 0.46
C GLN A 249 -11.68 7.25 1.31
N VAL A 250 -11.98 5.97 1.47
CA VAL A 250 -11.18 5.02 2.25
C VAL A 250 -10.89 3.77 1.43
N LEU A 251 -9.61 3.42 1.33
CA LEU A 251 -9.12 2.16 0.78
C LEU A 251 -8.44 1.34 1.87
N LEU A 252 -8.91 0.12 2.06
CA LEU A 252 -8.27 -0.81 2.98
C LEU A 252 -7.03 -1.43 2.32
N VAL A 253 -5.96 -1.55 3.11
CA VAL A 253 -4.71 -2.18 2.68
C VAL A 253 -4.41 -3.37 3.59
N PRO A 254 -4.10 -4.56 3.01
CA PRO A 254 -3.71 -5.73 3.81
C PRO A 254 -2.52 -5.42 4.73
N LYS A 255 -2.61 -5.78 6.02
CA LYS A 255 -1.53 -5.55 7.00
C LYS A 255 -0.19 -6.12 6.53
N ARG A 256 -0.22 -7.30 5.91
CA ARG A 256 0.99 -7.98 5.42
C ARG A 256 1.75 -7.21 4.35
N TRP A 257 1.12 -6.22 3.69
CA TRP A 257 1.79 -5.37 2.69
C TRP A 257 2.46 -4.13 3.29
N LEU A 258 2.24 -3.87 4.58
CA LEU A 258 2.62 -2.61 5.20
C LEU A 258 3.91 -2.71 6.00
N ARG A 259 4.72 -1.66 5.94
CA ARG A 259 5.93 -1.45 6.75
C ARG A 259 6.10 0.02 7.09
N THR A 260 6.80 0.29 8.18
CA THR A 260 7.19 1.66 8.57
C THR A 260 8.36 2.19 7.76
N ARG A 261 8.97 1.37 6.91
CA ARG A 261 10.10 1.73 6.02
C ARG A 261 10.23 0.73 4.88
N ILE A 262 10.68 1.21 3.72
CA ILE A 262 11.06 0.33 2.62
C ILE A 262 12.33 -0.43 3.01
N LEU A 263 12.28 -1.75 3.01
CA LEU A 263 13.39 -2.62 3.38
C LEU A 263 14.43 -2.70 2.27
N CYS A 264 13.96 -2.79 1.02
CA CYS A 264 14.81 -2.82 -0.17
C CYS A 264 15.27 -1.41 -0.53
N ASN A 265 16.47 -1.03 -0.09
CA ASN A 265 17.01 0.32 -0.26
C ASN A 265 18.55 0.32 -0.49
N THR A 266 19.10 1.50 -0.76
CA THR A 266 20.54 1.66 -1.04
C THR A 266 21.46 1.11 0.07
N VAL A 267 21.07 1.26 1.34
CA VAL A 267 21.91 0.79 2.47
C VAL A 267 21.92 -0.73 2.50
N HIS A 268 20.75 -1.34 2.31
CA HIS A 268 20.63 -2.80 2.28
C HIS A 268 21.41 -3.40 1.10
N PHE A 269 21.23 -2.87 -0.12
CA PHE A 269 21.94 -3.35 -1.30
C PHE A 269 23.46 -3.18 -1.15
N LEU A 270 23.92 -1.98 -0.78
CA LEU A 270 25.34 -1.69 -0.61
C LEU A 270 25.98 -2.68 0.39
N ARG A 271 25.35 -2.88 1.53
CA ARG A 271 25.87 -3.76 2.57
C ARG A 271 25.93 -5.22 2.11
N HIS A 272 24.82 -5.76 1.61
CA HIS A 272 24.71 -7.19 1.34
C HIS A 272 25.30 -7.62 0.00
N MET A 273 25.20 -6.80 -1.04
CA MET A 273 25.66 -7.16 -2.37
C MET A 273 27.08 -6.71 -2.65
N ILE A 274 27.54 -5.60 -2.06
CA ILE A 274 28.86 -5.03 -2.35
C ILE A 274 29.82 -5.26 -1.18
N LEU A 275 29.53 -4.70 0.00
CA LEU A 275 30.49 -4.69 1.11
C LEU A 275 30.81 -6.09 1.64
N HIS A 276 29.81 -6.96 1.81
CA HIS A 276 30.07 -8.34 2.24
C HIS A 276 30.83 -9.15 1.19
N THR A 277 30.56 -8.91 -0.09
CA THR A 277 31.30 -9.56 -1.19
C THR A 277 32.76 -9.14 -1.17
N LEU A 278 33.03 -7.83 -1.06
CA LEU A 278 34.39 -7.31 -0.97
C LEU A 278 35.11 -7.81 0.28
N GLN A 279 34.45 -7.84 1.43
CA GLN A 279 35.01 -8.38 2.67
C GLN A 279 35.42 -9.84 2.50
N ALA A 280 34.57 -10.65 1.88
CA ALA A 280 34.89 -12.06 1.61
C ALA A 280 36.10 -12.21 0.67
N GLN A 281 36.15 -11.40 -0.39
CA GLN A 281 37.28 -11.41 -1.35
C GLN A 281 38.59 -10.97 -0.74
N GLN A 282 38.58 -10.02 0.23
CA GLN A 282 39.77 -9.50 0.91
C GLN A 282 40.11 -10.29 2.18
N THR A 283 39.37 -11.36 2.49
CA THR A 283 39.67 -12.20 3.64
C THR A 283 40.91 -13.06 3.36
N THR A 284 41.94 -12.94 4.18
CA THR A 284 43.11 -13.79 4.18
C THR A 284 43.22 -14.59 5.49
N TYR A 285 43.98 -15.65 5.50
CA TYR A 285 44.15 -16.48 6.70
C TYR A 285 45.62 -16.49 7.13
N LEU A 286 45.88 -16.18 8.40
CA LEU A 286 47.18 -16.28 9.02
C LEU A 286 47.04 -17.13 10.28
N ASP A 287 47.81 -18.20 10.38
CA ASP A 287 47.77 -19.17 11.49
C ASP A 287 46.32 -19.64 11.83
N GLY A 288 45.49 -19.89 10.80
CA GLY A 288 44.11 -20.32 10.97
C GLY A 288 43.13 -19.20 11.38
N ARG A 289 43.59 -17.96 11.57
CA ARG A 289 42.75 -16.80 11.89
C ARG A 289 42.44 -16.00 10.64
N ALA A 290 41.16 -15.70 10.45
CA ALA A 290 40.73 -14.83 9.36
C ALA A 290 41.14 -13.37 9.63
N ILE A 291 41.86 -12.78 8.70
CA ILE A 291 42.20 -11.36 8.67
C ILE A 291 41.39 -10.74 7.52
N ARG A 292 40.50 -9.81 7.84
CA ARG A 292 39.66 -9.15 6.88
C ARG A 292 39.33 -7.70 7.30
N PRO A 293 39.15 -6.78 6.35
CA PRO A 293 38.68 -5.43 6.66
C PRO A 293 37.30 -5.47 7.28
N THR A 294 36.98 -4.50 8.10
CA THR A 294 35.61 -4.32 8.61
C THR A 294 34.70 -3.74 7.54
N ILE A 295 33.41 -3.98 7.64
CA ILE A 295 32.38 -3.37 6.75
C ILE A 295 32.47 -1.85 6.78
N LYS A 296 32.78 -1.26 7.96
CA LYS A 296 32.88 0.19 8.13
C LYS A 296 34.11 0.76 7.38
N GLU A 297 35.22 0.08 7.39
CA GLU A 297 36.44 0.48 6.64
C GLU A 297 36.16 0.43 5.14
N LEU A 298 35.58 -0.65 4.64
CA LEU A 298 35.21 -0.77 3.24
C LEU A 298 34.18 0.29 2.79
N ASP A 299 33.15 0.58 3.59
CA ASP A 299 32.18 1.62 3.29
C ASP A 299 32.85 3.00 3.22
N ALA A 300 33.74 3.31 4.18
CA ALA A 300 34.48 4.58 4.20
C ALA A 300 35.41 4.72 2.98
N GLU A 301 36.11 3.65 2.59
CA GLU A 301 36.99 3.62 1.41
C GLU A 301 36.16 3.87 0.13
N LEU A 302 35.04 3.14 -0.05
CA LEU A 302 34.21 3.29 -1.23
C LEU A 302 33.54 4.68 -1.32
N ARG A 303 33.11 5.25 -0.20
CA ARG A 303 32.59 6.63 -0.16
C ARG A 303 33.67 7.66 -0.47
N GLY A 304 34.85 7.46 0.00
CA GLY A 304 36.02 8.34 -0.34
C GLY A 304 36.34 8.30 -1.82
N LYS A 305 36.16 7.16 -2.47
CA LYS A 305 36.49 6.96 -3.90
C LYS A 305 35.37 7.32 -4.86
N TYR A 306 34.11 7.00 -4.52
CA TYR A 306 32.96 7.08 -5.44
C TYR A 306 31.85 8.01 -4.94
N GLY A 307 31.90 8.53 -3.72
CA GLY A 307 30.93 9.44 -3.15
C GLY A 307 29.70 8.74 -2.52
N ALA A 308 28.51 9.18 -2.85
CA ALA A 308 27.25 8.71 -2.25
C ALA A 308 26.97 7.23 -2.53
N PRO A 309 26.22 6.51 -1.65
CA PRO A 309 25.89 5.11 -1.83
C PRO A 309 25.31 4.75 -3.21
N ARG A 310 24.44 5.61 -3.78
CA ARG A 310 23.87 5.39 -5.12
C ARG A 310 24.93 5.39 -6.21
N GLU A 311 25.95 6.25 -6.11
CA GLU A 311 27.02 6.29 -7.11
C GLU A 311 27.92 5.04 -7.00
N ILE A 312 28.14 4.54 -5.79
CA ILE A 312 28.82 3.26 -5.57
C ILE A 312 28.02 2.14 -6.23
N ILE A 313 26.71 2.06 -5.97
CA ILE A 313 25.83 1.03 -6.55
C ILE A 313 25.85 1.10 -8.07
N LYS A 314 25.65 2.28 -8.66
CA LYS A 314 25.70 2.48 -10.12
C LYS A 314 27.01 1.97 -10.72
N LYS A 315 28.14 2.28 -10.07
CA LYS A 315 29.46 1.82 -10.51
C LYS A 315 29.57 0.30 -10.52
N PHE A 316 29.21 -0.34 -9.42
CA PHE A 316 29.32 -1.79 -9.27
C PHE A 316 28.32 -2.56 -10.14
N VAL A 317 27.09 -2.08 -10.28
CA VAL A 317 26.07 -2.68 -11.15
C VAL A 317 26.48 -2.57 -12.62
N ARG A 318 27.01 -1.43 -13.05
CA ARG A 318 27.51 -1.25 -14.43
C ARG A 318 28.65 -2.23 -14.74
N GLU A 319 29.56 -2.48 -13.79
CA GLU A 319 30.67 -3.43 -13.96
C GLU A 319 30.22 -4.89 -13.84
N ASN A 320 29.15 -5.13 -13.09
CA ASN A 320 28.60 -6.47 -12.89
C ASN A 320 27.05 -6.43 -12.86
N PRO A 321 26.37 -6.42 -14.01
CA PRO A 321 24.90 -6.37 -14.09
C PRO A 321 24.20 -7.50 -13.32
N SER A 322 24.87 -8.67 -13.17
CA SER A 322 24.31 -9.81 -12.44
C SER A 322 24.05 -9.54 -10.94
N LEU A 323 24.56 -8.43 -10.39
CA LEU A 323 24.31 -8.04 -9.00
C LEU A 323 22.84 -7.79 -8.74
N LEU A 324 22.10 -7.13 -9.64
CA LEU A 324 20.67 -6.91 -9.51
C LEU A 324 19.90 -8.23 -9.49
N THR A 325 20.17 -9.11 -10.45
CA THR A 325 19.52 -10.44 -10.49
C THR A 325 19.79 -11.27 -9.23
N LYS A 326 21.03 -11.24 -8.72
CA LYS A 326 21.38 -11.91 -7.47
C LYS A 326 20.64 -11.30 -6.29
N TYR A 327 20.53 -9.98 -6.27
CA TYR A 327 19.79 -9.27 -5.24
C TYR A 327 18.32 -9.67 -5.23
N HIS A 328 17.63 -9.61 -6.37
CA HIS A 328 16.22 -10.00 -6.47
C HIS A 328 15.98 -11.44 -6.01
N ARG A 329 16.87 -12.37 -6.35
CA ARG A 329 16.77 -13.76 -5.87
C ARG A 329 16.93 -13.88 -4.35
N SER A 330 17.76 -13.04 -3.73
CA SER A 330 17.98 -13.07 -2.28
C SER A 330 16.84 -12.39 -1.50
N LEU A 331 15.99 -11.61 -2.17
CA LEU A 331 14.92 -10.87 -1.50
C LEU A 331 13.83 -11.78 -0.96
N ALA A 332 13.51 -12.90 -1.60
CA ALA A 332 12.51 -13.84 -1.11
C ALA A 332 12.81 -14.29 0.33
N ASP A 333 14.04 -14.78 0.55
CA ASP A 333 14.48 -15.22 1.89
C ASP A 333 14.53 -14.05 2.88
N PHE A 334 15.00 -12.88 2.42
CA PHE A 334 15.10 -11.68 3.24
C PHE A 334 13.72 -11.21 3.72
N TYR A 335 12.73 -11.14 2.83
CA TYR A 335 11.38 -10.72 3.20
C TYR A 335 10.67 -11.78 4.04
N HIS A 336 10.83 -13.07 3.75
CA HIS A 336 10.28 -14.13 4.61
C HIS A 336 10.77 -14.02 6.05
N GLN A 337 12.05 -13.69 6.27
CA GLN A 337 12.59 -13.51 7.62
C GLN A 337 12.09 -12.22 8.31
N ASN A 338 11.75 -11.18 7.57
CA ASN A 338 11.39 -9.88 8.10
C ASN A 338 9.88 -9.55 8.03
N CYS A 339 9.11 -10.24 7.18
CA CYS A 339 7.66 -10.04 7.08
C CYS A 339 6.84 -11.05 7.91
N SER A 340 7.45 -12.14 8.37
CA SER A 340 6.79 -13.14 9.22
C SER A 340 6.82 -12.80 10.72
N SER A 341 7.40 -11.66 11.10
CA SER A 341 7.71 -11.32 12.50
C SER A 341 6.84 -10.21 13.11
N ASP A 342 5.83 -9.70 12.38
CA ASP A 342 4.94 -8.61 12.85
C ASP A 342 3.49 -9.04 12.89
#